data_7c33ec37cbc80e5c1f363b03ccaf3999
#
_entry.id   7c33ec37cbc80e5c1f363b03ccaf3999
#
_cell.length_a   1.000
_cell.length_b   1.000
_cell.length_c   1.000
_cell.angle_alpha   90.00
_cell.angle_beta   90.00
_cell.angle_gamma   90.00
#
_symmetry.space_group_name_H-M   'P 1'
#
loop_
_entity.id
_entity.type
_entity.pdbx_description
1 polymer ?
#
loop_
_entity_poly.entity_id
_entity_poly.type
_entity_poly.pdbx_seq_one_letter_code
_entity_poly.pdbx_strand_id
1 'polypeptide(L)'
;IRGEDIRMAFERHATSKIRRTDDLFSIQTLGFRGEALASIAAVAHVTCTTRTKADPSGIKVQNNGGTIESIEEAACPEGTTFVVRDLFFNTPVRLKFLKKPVTEAGYVSDLMMRLILSRPDVSFRYISQGKTLYHSAGDGKLSSAVFSIYGREMLHSMHEVDGHQAGLILKGFVGVGESGRGSRNHQSFFINGRYMKSSILSAAVEAACRERVLSGKY
;
A
#
# COMPACT_ATOMS: atom_id res chain seq x y z
N ILE A 1 -10.51 9.95 10.94
CA ILE A 1 -9.76 11.04 11.59
C ILE A 1 -10.79 11.79 12.43
N ARG A 2 -10.45 12.19 13.67
CA ARG A 2 -11.33 13.00 14.50
C ARG A 2 -11.39 14.45 13.98
N GLY A 3 -12.53 15.12 14.19
CA GLY A 3 -12.69 16.50 13.74
C GLY A 3 -11.67 17.47 14.34
N GLU A 4 -11.33 17.30 15.60
CA GLU A 4 -10.31 18.09 16.31
C GLU A 4 -8.89 17.92 15.73
N ASP A 5 -8.57 16.73 15.19
CA ASP A 5 -7.25 16.39 14.65
C ASP A 5 -7.10 16.76 13.16
N ILE A 6 -8.18 17.20 12.50
CA ILE A 6 -8.19 17.30 11.03
C ILE A 6 -7.21 18.36 10.50
N ARG A 7 -7.03 19.48 11.20
CA ARG A 7 -6.05 20.51 10.82
C ARG A 7 -4.64 19.97 10.95
N MET A 8 -4.37 19.32 12.08
CA MET A 8 -3.07 18.72 12.38
C MET A 8 -2.69 17.62 11.38
N ALA A 9 -3.67 16.89 10.83
CA ALA A 9 -3.42 15.84 9.83
C ALA A 9 -2.75 16.37 8.56
N PHE A 10 -2.91 17.65 8.22
CA PHE A 10 -2.27 18.32 7.08
C PHE A 10 -0.94 19.01 7.44
N GLU A 11 -0.57 19.05 8.72
CA GLU A 11 0.70 19.63 9.16
C GLU A 11 1.87 18.66 8.92
N ARG A 12 3.04 19.23 8.61
CA ARG A 12 4.27 18.44 8.49
C ARG A 12 4.70 17.95 9.87
N HIS A 13 5.23 16.72 9.89
CA HIS A 13 5.72 16.06 11.11
C HIS A 13 4.64 15.78 12.16
N ALA A 14 3.39 16.06 11.89
CA ALA A 14 2.28 15.69 12.75
C ALA A 14 1.97 14.20 12.61
N THR A 15 2.26 13.43 13.64
CA THR A 15 2.02 12.00 13.67
C THR A 15 1.48 11.54 15.02
N SER A 16 0.48 10.67 14.98
CA SER A 16 -0.04 9.98 16.17
C SER A 16 0.72 8.67 16.46
N LYS A 17 1.73 8.31 15.66
CA LYS A 17 2.35 6.98 15.65
C LYS A 17 3.64 6.91 16.44
N ILE A 18 4.33 8.03 16.60
CA ILE A 18 5.62 8.14 17.30
C ILE A 18 5.58 9.35 18.22
N ARG A 19 5.99 9.15 19.47
CA ARG A 19 6.16 10.22 20.48
C ARG A 19 7.57 10.23 21.03
N ARG A 20 8.24 9.08 21.07
CA ARG A 20 9.58 8.89 21.62
C ARG A 20 10.46 8.17 20.61
N THR A 21 11.77 8.33 20.74
CA THR A 21 12.76 7.66 19.87
C THR A 21 12.63 6.13 19.94
N ASP A 22 12.31 5.59 21.10
CA ASP A 22 12.14 4.14 21.31
C ASP A 22 10.95 3.57 20.55
N ASP A 23 9.92 4.38 20.23
CA ASP A 23 8.77 3.96 19.45
C ASP A 23 9.15 3.54 18.02
N LEU A 24 10.33 4.00 17.53
CA LEU A 24 10.86 3.63 16.21
C LEU A 24 11.08 2.12 16.05
N PHE A 25 11.44 1.44 17.15
CA PHE A 25 11.70 0.00 17.15
C PHE A 25 10.42 -0.85 17.23
N SER A 26 9.28 -0.23 17.57
CA SER A 26 7.99 -0.90 17.76
C SER A 26 6.92 -0.50 16.75
N ILE A 27 7.31 0.16 15.64
CA ILE A 27 6.36 0.63 14.62
C ILE A 27 5.68 -0.54 13.91
N GLN A 28 4.36 -0.66 14.09
CA GLN A 28 3.51 -1.64 13.41
C GLN A 28 2.74 -1.05 12.22
N THR A 29 2.79 0.26 12.01
CA THR A 29 2.07 0.95 10.95
C THR A 29 2.96 1.16 9.73
N LEU A 30 2.39 1.18 8.51
CA LEU A 30 3.13 1.43 7.27
C LEU A 30 3.72 2.85 7.23
N GLY A 31 2.96 3.84 7.69
CA GLY A 31 3.41 5.24 7.79
C GLY A 31 3.59 5.68 9.24
N PHE A 32 4.62 6.50 9.52
CA PHE A 32 4.92 7.00 10.86
C PHE A 32 5.46 8.43 10.91
N ARG A 33 5.89 9.00 9.78
CA ARG A 33 6.58 10.30 9.74
C ARG A 33 5.67 11.52 9.78
N GLY A 34 4.34 11.36 9.53
CA GLY A 34 3.40 12.49 9.46
C GLY A 34 3.67 13.44 8.29
N GLU A 35 4.23 12.97 7.19
CA GLU A 35 4.61 13.82 6.06
C GLU A 35 3.81 13.56 4.78
N ALA A 36 3.23 12.37 4.63
CA ALA A 36 2.63 11.95 3.36
C ALA A 36 1.46 12.85 2.94
N LEU A 37 0.50 13.08 3.85
CA LEU A 37 -0.67 13.89 3.54
C LEU A 37 -0.30 15.35 3.30
N ALA A 38 0.58 15.93 4.13
CA ALA A 38 1.07 17.29 3.96
C ALA A 38 1.82 17.46 2.61
N SER A 39 2.62 16.48 2.22
CA SER A 39 3.36 16.50 0.94
C SER A 39 2.42 16.40 -0.27
N ILE A 40 1.36 15.57 -0.19
CA ILE A 40 0.35 15.46 -1.25
C ILE A 40 -0.44 16.77 -1.35
N ALA A 41 -0.91 17.28 -0.21
CA ALA A 41 -1.70 18.51 -0.15
C ALA A 41 -0.94 19.73 -0.69
N ALA A 42 0.38 19.79 -0.48
CA ALA A 42 1.21 20.89 -0.98
C ALA A 42 1.25 21.01 -2.52
N VAL A 43 0.91 19.95 -3.25
CA VAL A 43 1.04 19.90 -4.72
C VAL A 43 -0.24 19.46 -5.43
N ALA A 44 -1.39 19.44 -4.73
CA ALA A 44 -2.66 18.98 -5.29
C ALA A 44 -3.84 19.72 -4.64
N HIS A 45 -5.02 19.59 -5.24
CA HIS A 45 -6.29 19.91 -4.59
C HIS A 45 -6.75 18.66 -3.82
N VAL A 46 -6.88 18.77 -2.51
CA VAL A 46 -7.26 17.66 -1.64
C VAL A 46 -8.57 17.96 -0.94
N THR A 47 -9.55 17.09 -1.10
CA THR A 47 -10.76 17.07 -0.28
C THR A 47 -10.69 15.88 0.66
N CYS A 48 -10.82 16.12 1.95
CA CYS A 48 -10.94 15.08 2.97
C CYS A 48 -12.33 15.13 3.59
N THR A 49 -13.05 14.02 3.59
CA THR A 49 -14.31 13.87 4.30
C THR A 49 -14.17 12.76 5.32
N THR A 50 -14.45 13.03 6.59
CA THR A 50 -14.19 12.07 7.66
C THR A 50 -15.23 12.16 8.76
N ARG A 51 -15.55 11.00 9.35
CA ARG A 51 -16.37 10.86 10.55
C ARG A 51 -15.89 9.66 11.36
N THR A 52 -15.75 9.81 12.65
CA THR A 52 -15.55 8.68 13.56
C THR A 52 -16.89 8.21 14.13
N LYS A 53 -16.90 7.01 14.71
CA LYS A 53 -18.12 6.46 15.34
C LYS A 53 -18.64 7.34 16.49
N ALA A 54 -17.73 8.08 17.14
CA ALA A 54 -18.08 8.95 18.27
C ALA A 54 -18.63 10.31 17.84
N ASP A 55 -18.43 10.70 16.58
CA ASP A 55 -18.84 12.02 16.09
C ASP A 55 -20.29 11.99 15.60
N PRO A 56 -21.13 12.97 15.98
CA PRO A 56 -22.53 13.06 15.54
C PRO A 56 -22.62 13.41 14.05
N SER A 57 -21.72 14.24 13.54
CA SER A 57 -21.62 14.67 12.14
C SER A 57 -20.21 14.43 11.61
N GLY A 58 -20.09 14.38 10.29
CA GLY A 58 -18.78 14.33 9.64
C GLY A 58 -18.24 15.74 9.37
N ILE A 59 -16.97 15.80 8.98
CA ILE A 59 -16.27 17.02 8.61
C ILE A 59 -15.69 16.86 7.21
N LYS A 60 -15.86 17.89 6.39
CA LYS A 60 -15.25 18.03 5.07
C LYS A 60 -14.22 19.15 5.11
N VAL A 61 -13.01 18.86 4.68
CA VAL A 61 -11.92 19.82 4.54
C VAL A 61 -11.53 19.94 3.09
N GLN A 62 -11.34 21.16 2.62
CA GLN A 62 -10.76 21.47 1.32
C GLN A 62 -9.39 22.11 1.53
N ASN A 63 -8.36 21.50 0.91
CA ASN A 63 -6.99 22.01 0.94
C ASN A 63 -6.52 22.23 -0.49
N ASN A 64 -5.96 23.39 -0.75
CA ASN A 64 -5.48 23.82 -2.06
C ASN A 64 -4.00 24.19 -1.96
N GLY A 65 -3.12 23.35 -2.52
CA GLY A 65 -1.69 23.61 -2.55
C GLY A 65 -1.03 23.78 -1.17
N GLY A 66 -1.57 23.09 -0.14
CA GLY A 66 -1.08 23.17 1.23
C GLY A 66 -1.84 24.11 2.13
N THR A 67 -2.77 24.92 1.59
CA THR A 67 -3.59 25.85 2.37
C THR A 67 -4.99 25.28 2.57
N ILE A 68 -5.47 25.22 3.82
CA ILE A 68 -6.85 24.84 4.13
C ILE A 68 -7.76 26.03 3.81
N GLU A 69 -8.62 25.86 2.82
CA GLU A 69 -9.59 26.88 2.37
C GLU A 69 -10.89 26.84 3.18
N SER A 70 -11.40 25.64 3.46
CA SER A 70 -12.63 25.47 4.23
C SER A 70 -12.59 24.24 5.11
N ILE A 71 -13.32 24.32 6.23
CA ILE A 71 -13.69 23.19 7.09
C ILE A 71 -15.17 23.35 7.38
N GLU A 72 -15.96 22.38 6.96
CA GLU A 72 -17.42 22.41 7.02
C GLU A 72 -17.96 21.11 7.61
N GLU A 73 -19.11 21.17 8.25
CA GLU A 73 -19.85 19.97 8.59
C GLU A 73 -20.35 19.26 7.32
N ALA A 74 -20.32 17.95 7.32
CA ALA A 74 -20.75 17.15 6.17
C ALA A 74 -21.43 15.85 6.60
N ALA A 75 -22.53 15.53 5.94
CA ALA A 75 -23.14 14.22 6.07
C ALA A 75 -22.27 13.19 5.33
N CYS A 76 -21.71 12.24 6.09
CA CYS A 76 -20.91 11.14 5.52
C CYS A 76 -20.99 9.90 6.39
N PRO A 77 -20.76 8.69 5.81
CA PRO A 77 -20.62 7.46 6.59
C PRO A 77 -19.38 7.52 7.49
N GLU A 78 -19.32 6.61 8.47
CA GLU A 78 -18.12 6.40 9.26
C GLU A 78 -16.95 6.01 8.35
N GLY A 79 -15.77 6.60 8.59
CA GLY A 79 -14.58 6.37 7.79
C GLY A 79 -13.92 7.66 7.35
N THR A 80 -12.97 7.56 6.43
CA THR A 80 -12.27 8.71 5.85
C THR A 80 -12.14 8.54 4.34
N THR A 81 -12.55 9.56 3.61
CA THR A 81 -12.43 9.64 2.15
C THR A 81 -11.49 10.78 1.78
N PHE A 82 -10.46 10.47 0.99
CA PHE A 82 -9.59 11.45 0.37
C PHE A 82 -9.86 11.49 -1.14
N VAL A 83 -10.04 12.68 -1.66
CA VAL A 83 -10.09 12.95 -3.10
C VAL A 83 -8.93 13.88 -3.44
N VAL A 84 -8.02 13.40 -4.28
CA VAL A 84 -6.85 14.16 -4.74
C VAL A 84 -7.04 14.46 -6.22
N ARG A 85 -6.97 15.74 -6.60
CA ARG A 85 -7.11 16.19 -7.98
C ARG A 85 -5.97 17.10 -8.38
N ASP A 86 -5.74 17.19 -9.66
CA ASP A 86 -4.81 18.12 -10.29
C ASP A 86 -3.40 18.05 -9.68
N LEU A 87 -2.89 16.82 -9.52
CA LEU A 87 -1.57 16.58 -8.97
C LEU A 87 -0.51 17.38 -9.75
N PHE A 88 0.32 18.13 -9.00
CA PHE A 88 1.37 19.03 -9.53
C PHE A 88 0.85 20.27 -10.27
N PHE A 89 -0.41 20.72 -10.06
CA PHE A 89 -0.95 21.92 -10.68
C PHE A 89 -0.09 23.16 -10.46
N ASN A 90 0.52 23.28 -9.28
CA ASN A 90 1.38 24.39 -8.86
C ASN A 90 2.90 24.10 -9.03
N THR A 91 3.25 22.95 -9.60
CA THR A 91 4.64 22.54 -9.82
C THR A 91 4.82 22.01 -11.26
N PRO A 92 4.80 22.91 -12.28
CA PRO A 92 4.77 22.50 -13.70
C PRO A 92 5.98 21.66 -14.12
N VAL A 93 7.13 21.85 -13.50
CA VAL A 93 8.33 21.03 -13.76
C VAL A 93 8.08 19.57 -13.36
N ARG A 94 7.47 19.31 -12.19
CA ARG A 94 7.13 17.96 -11.76
C ARG A 94 6.06 17.33 -12.65
N LEU A 95 5.07 18.11 -13.07
CA LEU A 95 4.02 17.65 -13.98
C LEU A 95 4.60 17.11 -15.30
N LYS A 96 5.65 17.74 -15.84
CA LYS A 96 6.33 17.28 -17.07
C LYS A 96 7.06 15.94 -16.93
N PHE A 97 7.40 15.53 -15.70
CA PHE A 97 8.06 14.25 -15.44
C PHE A 97 7.07 13.07 -15.30
N LEU A 98 5.77 13.34 -15.19
CA LEU A 98 4.78 12.28 -15.21
C LEU A 98 4.82 11.51 -16.53
N LYS A 99 4.75 10.21 -16.42
CA LYS A 99 4.66 9.33 -17.59
C LYS A 99 3.23 9.35 -18.15
N LYS A 100 3.01 8.59 -19.21
CA LYS A 100 1.66 8.40 -19.74
C LYS A 100 0.74 7.83 -18.66
N PRO A 101 -0.54 8.18 -18.61
CA PRO A 101 -1.47 7.71 -17.57
C PRO A 101 -1.50 6.19 -17.37
N VAL A 102 -1.37 5.42 -18.46
CA VAL A 102 -1.29 3.96 -18.41
C VAL A 102 -0.06 3.47 -17.65
N THR A 103 1.09 4.14 -17.82
CA THR A 103 2.33 3.78 -17.13
C THR A 103 2.23 4.11 -15.64
N GLU A 104 1.69 5.28 -15.29
CA GLU A 104 1.47 5.67 -13.88
C GLU A 104 0.46 4.73 -13.20
N ALA A 105 -0.63 4.37 -13.89
CA ALA A 105 -1.59 3.39 -13.40
C ALA A 105 -0.94 2.01 -13.16
N GLY A 106 0.03 1.61 -13.99
CA GLY A 106 0.82 0.39 -13.78
C GLY A 106 1.60 0.43 -12.46
N TYR A 107 2.30 1.54 -12.17
CA TYR A 107 3.01 1.70 -10.89
C TYR A 107 2.09 1.68 -9.68
N VAL A 108 0.89 2.29 -9.80
CA VAL A 108 -0.11 2.23 -8.73
C VAL A 108 -0.61 0.79 -8.55
N SER A 109 -0.86 0.06 -9.64
CA SER A 109 -1.28 -1.35 -9.58
C SER A 109 -0.24 -2.23 -8.89
N ASP A 110 1.05 -2.05 -9.19
CA ASP A 110 2.15 -2.75 -8.54
C ASP A 110 2.23 -2.45 -7.04
N LEU A 111 1.98 -1.19 -6.65
CA LEU A 111 1.93 -0.81 -5.24
C LEU A 111 0.75 -1.45 -4.53
N MET A 112 -0.44 -1.42 -5.15
CA MET A 112 -1.66 -2.02 -4.58
C MET A 112 -1.50 -3.54 -4.39
N MET A 113 -0.92 -4.24 -5.35
CA MET A 113 -0.61 -5.66 -5.24
C MET A 113 0.25 -5.95 -3.99
N ARG A 114 1.31 -5.15 -3.78
CA ARG A 114 2.19 -5.31 -2.60
C ARG A 114 1.48 -4.98 -1.29
N LEU A 115 0.61 -3.98 -1.26
CA LEU A 115 -0.18 -3.65 -0.08
C LEU A 115 -1.15 -4.78 0.28
N ILE A 116 -1.82 -5.38 -0.70
CA ILE A 116 -2.73 -6.52 -0.52
C ILE A 116 -1.97 -7.71 0.08
N LEU A 117 -0.80 -8.03 -0.46
CA LEU A 117 0.04 -9.12 0.05
C LEU A 117 0.58 -8.85 1.46
N SER A 118 0.90 -7.60 1.78
CA SER A 118 1.46 -7.22 3.08
C SER A 118 0.42 -7.18 4.21
N ARG A 119 -0.86 -7.00 3.85
CA ARG A 119 -1.98 -6.85 4.80
C ARG A 119 -3.18 -7.69 4.36
N PRO A 120 -3.06 -9.02 4.43
CA PRO A 120 -4.17 -9.92 4.08
C PRO A 120 -5.36 -9.80 5.02
N ASP A 121 -5.18 -9.18 6.19
CA ASP A 121 -6.20 -8.84 7.18
C ASP A 121 -7.05 -7.60 6.81
N VAL A 122 -6.68 -6.89 5.73
CA VAL A 122 -7.41 -5.71 5.24
C VAL A 122 -8.06 -6.03 3.91
N SER A 123 -9.35 -5.70 3.78
CA SER A 123 -10.05 -5.75 2.49
C SER A 123 -9.66 -4.54 1.65
N PHE A 124 -9.12 -4.80 0.46
CA PHE A 124 -8.79 -3.79 -0.54
C PHE A 124 -9.70 -3.91 -1.75
N ARG A 125 -10.14 -2.78 -2.27
CA ARG A 125 -10.77 -2.69 -3.58
C ARG A 125 -10.05 -1.63 -4.39
N TYR A 126 -9.34 -2.05 -5.43
CA TYR A 126 -8.64 -1.15 -6.34
C TYR A 126 -9.38 -1.04 -7.66
N ILE A 127 -9.75 0.20 -8.01
CA ILE A 127 -10.47 0.53 -9.24
C ILE A 127 -9.58 1.44 -10.08
N SER A 128 -9.40 1.09 -11.34
CA SER A 128 -8.68 1.91 -12.32
C SER A 128 -9.53 2.04 -13.59
N GLN A 129 -9.72 3.25 -14.07
CA GLN A 129 -10.54 3.56 -15.25
C GLN A 129 -11.95 2.90 -15.19
N GLY A 130 -12.58 2.95 -14.02
CA GLY A 130 -13.92 2.38 -13.79
C GLY A 130 -13.96 0.85 -13.66
N LYS A 131 -12.84 0.13 -13.82
CA LYS A 131 -12.77 -1.32 -13.68
C LYS A 131 -12.14 -1.71 -12.37
N THR A 132 -12.74 -2.64 -11.62
CA THR A 132 -12.12 -3.25 -10.45
C THR A 132 -11.01 -4.18 -10.90
N LEU A 133 -9.75 -3.82 -10.61
CA LEU A 133 -8.57 -4.63 -10.93
C LEU A 133 -8.25 -5.64 -9.82
N TYR A 134 -8.34 -5.22 -8.55
CA TYR A 134 -8.14 -6.09 -7.41
C TYR A 134 -9.25 -5.91 -6.39
N HIS A 135 -9.65 -7.03 -5.78
CA HIS A 135 -10.56 -7.04 -4.64
C HIS A 135 -10.16 -8.18 -3.70
N SER A 136 -9.60 -7.84 -2.53
CA SER A 136 -9.20 -8.82 -1.51
C SER A 136 -10.23 -8.93 -0.40
N ALA A 137 -10.35 -10.13 0.18
CA ALA A 137 -11.35 -10.42 1.20
C ALA A 137 -11.07 -9.74 2.55
N GLY A 138 -9.79 -9.58 2.93
CA GLY A 138 -9.43 -9.07 4.26
C GLY A 138 -9.64 -10.10 5.38
N ASP A 139 -9.54 -11.38 5.06
CA ASP A 139 -9.82 -12.51 5.97
C ASP A 139 -8.59 -12.97 6.76
N GLY A 140 -7.46 -12.27 6.64
CA GLY A 140 -6.19 -12.58 7.28
C GLY A 140 -5.40 -13.72 6.64
N LYS A 141 -5.91 -14.33 5.55
CA LYS A 141 -5.25 -15.45 4.87
C LYS A 141 -4.41 -14.94 3.70
N LEU A 142 -3.11 -15.24 3.72
CA LEU A 142 -2.22 -14.89 2.62
C LEU A 142 -2.62 -15.60 1.31
N SER A 143 -3.15 -16.83 1.38
CA SER A 143 -3.69 -17.54 0.22
C SER A 143 -4.83 -16.79 -0.48
N SER A 144 -5.74 -16.17 0.28
CA SER A 144 -6.82 -15.35 -0.27
C SER A 144 -6.28 -14.09 -0.94
N ALA A 145 -5.25 -13.46 -0.37
CA ALA A 145 -4.56 -12.32 -0.97
C ALA A 145 -3.85 -12.71 -2.28
N VAL A 146 -3.12 -13.82 -2.29
CA VAL A 146 -2.47 -14.38 -3.49
C VAL A 146 -3.50 -14.71 -4.56
N PHE A 147 -4.59 -15.36 -4.20
CA PHE A 147 -5.70 -15.64 -5.12
C PHE A 147 -6.27 -14.38 -5.76
N SER A 148 -6.49 -13.30 -4.99
CA SER A 148 -7.08 -12.06 -5.49
C SER A 148 -6.18 -11.33 -6.51
N ILE A 149 -4.88 -11.59 -6.50
CA ILE A 149 -3.88 -10.96 -7.37
C ILE A 149 -3.55 -11.84 -8.58
N TYR A 150 -3.25 -13.11 -8.33
CA TYR A 150 -2.70 -14.01 -9.35
C TYR A 150 -3.71 -15.01 -9.90
N GLY A 151 -4.89 -15.11 -9.28
CA GLY A 151 -5.93 -16.05 -9.69
C GLY A 151 -5.73 -17.48 -9.18
N ARG A 152 -6.71 -18.33 -9.48
CA ARG A 152 -6.78 -19.70 -8.98
C ARG A 152 -5.66 -20.59 -9.52
N GLU A 153 -5.40 -20.53 -10.81
CA GLU A 153 -4.40 -21.39 -11.47
C GLU A 153 -3.00 -21.17 -10.92
N MET A 154 -2.62 -19.89 -10.76
CA MET A 154 -1.32 -19.54 -10.19
C MET A 154 -1.22 -19.99 -8.74
N LEU A 155 -2.26 -19.76 -7.91
CA LEU A 155 -2.25 -20.21 -6.52
C LEU A 155 -2.08 -21.73 -6.41
N HIS A 156 -2.74 -22.51 -7.27
CA HIS A 156 -2.60 -23.97 -7.28
C HIS A 156 -1.20 -24.46 -7.73
N SER A 157 -0.49 -23.65 -8.51
CA SER A 157 0.88 -23.96 -8.94
C SER A 157 1.94 -23.52 -7.94
N MET A 158 1.55 -22.87 -6.85
CA MET A 158 2.44 -22.42 -5.78
C MET A 158 2.41 -23.39 -4.60
N HIS A 159 3.55 -23.50 -3.93
CA HIS A 159 3.69 -24.22 -2.67
C HIS A 159 3.72 -23.24 -1.51
N GLU A 160 2.94 -23.51 -0.49
CA GLU A 160 2.99 -22.76 0.75
C GLU A 160 4.28 -23.10 1.50
N VAL A 161 4.94 -22.09 2.03
CA VAL A 161 6.14 -22.20 2.84
C VAL A 161 5.83 -21.68 4.23
N ASP A 162 6.05 -22.51 5.24
CA ASP A 162 6.00 -22.13 6.66
C ASP A 162 7.22 -22.75 7.34
N GLY A 163 8.09 -21.91 7.90
CA GLY A 163 9.34 -22.36 8.52
C GLY A 163 9.74 -21.49 9.69
N HIS A 164 10.42 -22.12 10.66
CA HIS A 164 10.94 -21.45 11.84
C HIS A 164 12.39 -21.84 12.03
N GLN A 165 13.30 -20.88 12.10
CA GLN A 165 14.71 -21.14 12.39
C GLN A 165 15.35 -19.92 13.07
N ALA A 166 16.10 -20.16 14.14
CA ALA A 166 16.92 -19.14 14.82
C ALA A 166 16.15 -17.83 15.14
N GLY A 167 14.89 -17.94 15.58
CA GLY A 167 14.04 -16.78 15.90
C GLY A 167 13.42 -16.07 14.69
N LEU A 168 13.65 -16.59 13.46
CA LEU A 168 13.00 -16.13 12.24
C LEU A 168 11.77 -16.98 11.93
N ILE A 169 10.71 -16.33 11.49
CA ILE A 169 9.50 -16.96 10.96
C ILE A 169 9.44 -16.64 9.47
N LEU A 170 9.43 -17.67 8.63
CA LEU A 170 9.28 -17.56 7.19
C LEU A 170 7.91 -18.07 6.77
N LYS A 171 7.09 -17.22 6.17
CA LYS A 171 5.79 -17.58 5.61
C LYS A 171 5.64 -17.02 4.22
N GLY A 172 5.04 -17.79 3.32
CA GLY A 172 4.82 -17.32 1.96
C GLY A 172 4.36 -18.39 1.00
N PHE A 173 4.43 -18.05 -0.28
CA PHE A 173 4.13 -18.92 -1.40
C PHE A 173 5.28 -18.85 -2.40
N VAL A 174 5.72 -20.00 -2.89
CA VAL A 174 6.77 -20.11 -3.90
C VAL A 174 6.22 -20.86 -5.11
N GLY A 175 6.33 -20.25 -6.28
CA GLY A 175 6.05 -20.91 -7.55
C GLY A 175 7.22 -21.74 -8.02
N VAL A 176 6.96 -22.95 -8.51
CA VAL A 176 7.96 -23.87 -9.07
C VAL A 176 7.51 -24.37 -10.44
N GLY A 177 8.42 -24.98 -11.20
CA GLY A 177 8.12 -25.53 -12.52
C GLY A 177 7.65 -24.44 -13.51
N GLU A 178 6.47 -24.62 -14.06
CA GLU A 178 5.88 -23.71 -15.08
C GLU A 178 5.46 -22.36 -14.52
N SER A 179 5.32 -22.21 -13.21
CA SER A 179 4.98 -20.93 -12.57
C SER A 179 6.16 -19.96 -12.53
N GLY A 180 7.39 -20.41 -12.79
CA GLY A 180 8.59 -19.57 -12.90
C GLY A 180 8.44 -18.48 -13.97
N ARG A 181 8.86 -17.27 -13.65
CA ARG A 181 8.77 -16.09 -14.53
C ARG A 181 10.12 -15.65 -15.04
N GLY A 182 10.16 -15.01 -16.22
CA GLY A 182 11.41 -14.49 -16.80
C GLY A 182 11.95 -13.23 -16.12
N SER A 183 11.37 -12.81 -15.00
CA SER A 183 11.76 -11.59 -14.29
C SER A 183 11.55 -11.71 -12.79
N ARG A 184 12.52 -11.18 -12.03
CA ARG A 184 12.46 -11.05 -10.57
C ARG A 184 11.38 -10.07 -10.07
N ASN A 185 10.72 -9.34 -10.96
CA ASN A 185 9.66 -8.41 -10.58
C ASN A 185 8.46 -9.10 -9.90
N HIS A 186 8.32 -10.40 -10.08
CA HIS A 186 7.30 -11.21 -9.42
C HIS A 186 7.72 -11.74 -8.04
N GLN A 187 8.97 -11.52 -7.63
CA GLN A 187 9.40 -11.79 -6.27
C GLN A 187 8.99 -10.63 -5.36
N SER A 188 8.28 -10.94 -4.31
CA SER A 188 7.83 -9.95 -3.32
C SER A 188 8.24 -10.41 -1.93
N PHE A 189 9.14 -9.67 -1.30
CA PHE A 189 9.62 -9.94 0.04
C PHE A 189 9.06 -8.92 1.02
N PHE A 190 8.69 -9.40 2.21
CA PHE A 190 8.16 -8.57 3.28
C PHE A 190 8.90 -8.88 4.57
N ILE A 191 9.40 -7.86 5.26
CA ILE A 191 9.99 -7.99 6.59
C ILE A 191 9.10 -7.22 7.55
N ASN A 192 8.53 -7.93 8.53
CA ASN A 192 7.56 -7.36 9.47
C ASN A 192 6.44 -6.57 8.78
N GLY A 193 5.87 -7.15 7.71
CA GLY A 193 4.77 -6.56 6.93
C GLY A 193 5.19 -5.43 5.98
N ARG A 194 6.49 -5.11 5.84
CA ARG A 194 6.99 -4.06 4.93
C ARG A 194 7.64 -4.68 3.70
N TYR A 195 7.19 -4.27 2.53
CA TYR A 195 7.81 -4.67 1.26
C TYR A 195 9.25 -4.19 1.19
N MET A 196 10.14 -5.11 0.79
CA MET A 196 11.56 -4.83 0.60
C MET A 196 12.08 -5.43 -0.71
N LYS A 197 12.93 -4.68 -1.39
CA LYS A 197 13.77 -5.21 -2.47
C LYS A 197 15.10 -5.66 -1.85
N SER A 198 15.44 -6.93 -1.99
CA SER A 198 16.68 -7.49 -1.45
C SER A 198 17.28 -8.49 -2.42
N SER A 199 18.48 -8.20 -2.90
CA SER A 199 19.25 -9.12 -3.73
C SER A 199 19.68 -10.38 -2.96
N ILE A 200 19.89 -10.26 -1.65
CA ILE A 200 20.23 -11.38 -0.77
C ILE A 200 19.06 -12.36 -0.67
N LEU A 201 17.84 -11.86 -0.41
CA LEU A 201 16.65 -12.69 -0.34
C LEU A 201 16.34 -13.33 -1.71
N SER A 202 16.48 -12.57 -2.80
CA SER A 202 16.33 -13.11 -4.15
C SER A 202 17.31 -14.26 -4.40
N ALA A 203 18.59 -14.06 -4.10
CA ALA A 203 19.63 -15.08 -4.29
C ALA A 203 19.37 -16.33 -3.42
N ALA A 204 18.91 -16.15 -2.19
CA ALA A 204 18.59 -17.26 -1.29
C ALA A 204 17.42 -18.10 -1.82
N VAL A 205 16.32 -17.46 -2.27
CA VAL A 205 15.17 -18.17 -2.87
C VAL A 205 15.58 -18.87 -4.17
N GLU A 206 16.33 -18.21 -5.04
CA GLU A 206 16.83 -18.78 -6.29
C GLU A 206 17.74 -19.99 -6.05
N ALA A 207 18.61 -19.92 -5.04
CA ALA A 207 19.47 -21.04 -4.65
C ALA A 207 18.64 -22.24 -4.14
N ALA A 208 17.63 -21.97 -3.30
CA ALA A 208 16.76 -23.02 -2.77
C ALA A 208 15.86 -23.67 -3.85
N CYS A 209 15.49 -22.90 -4.89
CA CYS A 209 14.60 -23.36 -5.96
C CYS A 209 15.34 -23.83 -7.22
N ARG A 210 16.68 -23.80 -7.24
CA ARG A 210 17.50 -24.03 -8.45
C ARG A 210 17.16 -25.31 -9.22
N GLU A 211 16.87 -26.39 -8.52
CA GLU A 211 16.55 -27.68 -9.13
C GLU A 211 15.07 -27.84 -9.51
N ARG A 212 14.23 -26.87 -9.13
CA ARG A 212 12.77 -26.92 -9.29
C ARG A 212 12.23 -25.87 -10.26
N VAL A 213 13.09 -24.99 -10.75
CA VAL A 213 12.74 -23.91 -11.68
C VAL A 213 13.62 -24.03 -12.92
N LEU A 214 13.05 -23.84 -14.10
CA LEU A 214 13.80 -23.86 -15.36
C LEU A 214 14.90 -22.80 -15.38
N SER A 215 16.01 -23.10 -16.07
CA SER A 215 17.12 -22.15 -16.21
C SER A 215 16.63 -20.82 -16.81
N GLY A 216 17.05 -19.70 -16.21
CA GLY A 216 16.60 -18.36 -16.62
C GLY A 216 15.19 -17.97 -16.16
N LYS A 217 14.57 -18.76 -15.29
CA LYS A 217 13.32 -18.42 -14.60
C LYS A 217 13.56 -18.13 -13.13
N TYR A 218 12.67 -17.32 -12.55
CA TYR A 218 12.75 -16.81 -11.18
C TYR A 218 11.43 -17.05 -10.46
#